data_2f2c2314a0069c2bdff08c5d386496cb
#
_entry.id   2f2c2314a0069c2bdff08c5d386496cb
#
_cell.length_a   1.000
_cell.length_b   1.000
_cell.length_c   1.000
_cell.angle_alpha   90.00
_cell.angle_beta   90.00
_cell.angle_gamma   90.00
#
_symmetry.space_group_name_H-M   'P 1'
#
loop_
_entity.id
_entity.type
_entity.pdbx_description
1 polymer ?
#
loop_
_entity_poly.entity_id
_entity_poly.type
_entity_poly.pdbx_seq_one_letter_code
_entity_poly.pdbx_strand_id
1 'polypeptide(L)'
;VSLFSVMVSVLEYNMIPSQHTVKELRGLGITPDLIVCRSKDPLHDEVKEKLAAFCHVEPRAVISAHDVSNLYQIPISFERQGVRSMIAECIGVEESDHDEYLEQWREMADRVDSLDEEVRIAMVGKYTGLSDSYLSVIKALQHSAIAVNRKLSIDWIESTDLDSSMLNSDEDSYNAAWEKLKLADGILVPGGFGNRGVEGKVEAARYARENDVPYLGICLGLQIATIEFCRNVLN
;
A
#
# COMPACT_ATOMS: atom_id res chain seq x y z
N VAL A 1 -18.30 -2.61 -5.81
CA VAL A 1 -17.63 -1.29 -5.87
C VAL A 1 -17.74 -0.75 -7.27
N SER A 2 -18.23 0.47 -7.43
CA SER A 2 -18.36 1.13 -8.71
C SER A 2 -17.52 2.41 -8.76
N LEU A 3 -16.86 2.66 -9.89
CA LEU A 3 -16.02 3.84 -10.10
C LEU A 3 -16.88 5.00 -10.62
N PHE A 4 -16.75 6.15 -9.98
CA PHE A 4 -17.35 7.42 -10.42
C PHE A 4 -16.29 8.34 -10.99
N SER A 5 -16.51 8.81 -12.21
CA SER A 5 -15.68 9.83 -12.84
C SER A 5 -16.41 11.17 -12.82
N VAL A 6 -15.70 12.23 -12.47
CA VAL A 6 -16.21 13.61 -12.62
C VAL A 6 -15.81 14.12 -14.00
N MET A 7 -16.79 14.56 -14.81
CA MET A 7 -16.52 15.25 -16.07
C MET A 7 -16.10 16.69 -15.76
N VAL A 8 -14.82 17.02 -15.97
CA VAL A 8 -14.22 18.31 -15.58
C VAL A 8 -14.87 19.51 -16.27
N SER A 9 -15.48 19.31 -17.45
CA SER A 9 -16.13 20.41 -18.20
C SER A 9 -17.50 20.85 -17.67
N VAL A 10 -18.16 20.00 -16.85
CA VAL A 10 -19.56 20.22 -16.40
C VAL A 10 -19.75 19.97 -14.89
N LEU A 11 -18.73 19.56 -14.16
CA LEU A 11 -18.79 19.15 -12.73
C LEU A 11 -19.90 18.09 -12.44
N GLU A 12 -20.23 17.26 -13.43
CA GLU A 12 -21.25 16.24 -13.32
C GLU A 12 -20.63 14.86 -13.07
N TYR A 13 -21.24 14.10 -12.16
CA TYR A 13 -20.85 12.71 -11.91
C TYR A 13 -21.34 11.79 -13.02
N ASN A 14 -20.44 11.02 -13.62
CA ASN A 14 -20.82 10.01 -14.61
C ASN A 14 -21.34 8.76 -13.88
N MET A 15 -22.68 8.61 -13.83
CA MET A 15 -23.36 7.50 -13.17
C MET A 15 -23.56 6.28 -14.09
N ILE A 16 -23.27 6.40 -15.39
CA ILE A 16 -23.52 5.34 -16.38
C ILE A 16 -22.81 4.02 -16.03
N PRO A 17 -21.52 4.00 -15.60
CA PRO A 17 -20.86 2.75 -15.25
C PRO A 17 -21.55 2.01 -14.10
N SER A 18 -22.05 2.72 -13.09
CA SER A 18 -22.74 2.11 -11.95
C SER A 18 -24.09 1.57 -12.31
N GLN A 19 -24.85 2.32 -13.14
CA GLN A 19 -26.14 1.85 -13.67
C GLN A 19 -25.95 0.59 -14.52
N HIS A 20 -24.94 0.55 -15.37
CA HIS A 20 -24.61 -0.62 -16.19
C HIS A 20 -24.22 -1.83 -15.31
N THR A 21 -23.35 -1.63 -14.34
CA THR A 21 -22.95 -2.68 -13.39
C THR A 21 -24.15 -3.28 -12.66
N VAL A 22 -25.06 -2.45 -12.15
CA VAL A 22 -26.24 -2.93 -11.45
C VAL A 22 -27.22 -3.62 -12.39
N LYS A 23 -27.39 -3.11 -13.62
CA LYS A 23 -28.24 -3.73 -14.64
C LYS A 23 -27.75 -5.15 -14.99
N GLU A 24 -26.45 -5.32 -15.23
CA GLU A 24 -25.85 -6.62 -15.52
C GLU A 24 -26.00 -7.59 -14.33
N LEU A 25 -25.73 -7.13 -13.11
CA LEU A 25 -25.89 -7.93 -11.90
C LEU A 25 -27.34 -8.43 -11.74
N ARG A 26 -28.32 -7.55 -11.97
CA ARG A 26 -29.74 -7.89 -11.92
C ARG A 26 -30.16 -8.85 -13.04
N GLY A 27 -29.53 -8.74 -14.22
CA GLY A 27 -29.71 -9.70 -15.30
C GLY A 27 -29.32 -11.13 -14.91
N LEU A 28 -28.44 -11.28 -13.92
CA LEU A 28 -28.05 -12.57 -13.32
C LEU A 28 -28.95 -12.98 -12.13
N GLY A 29 -29.99 -12.21 -11.82
CA GLY A 29 -30.89 -12.49 -10.71
C GLY A 29 -30.36 -12.03 -9.33
N ILE A 30 -29.30 -11.21 -9.29
CA ILE A 30 -28.69 -10.70 -8.05
C ILE A 30 -29.02 -9.22 -7.90
N THR A 31 -29.50 -8.82 -6.72
CA THR A 31 -29.76 -7.42 -6.38
C THR A 31 -28.72 -6.95 -5.35
N PRO A 32 -28.08 -5.79 -5.53
CA PRO A 32 -27.17 -5.27 -4.51
C PRO A 32 -27.96 -4.72 -3.32
N ASP A 33 -27.47 -4.97 -2.11
CA ASP A 33 -27.99 -4.35 -0.88
C ASP A 33 -27.28 -3.02 -0.60
N LEU A 34 -25.99 -2.94 -0.94
CA LEU A 34 -25.13 -1.75 -0.77
C LEU A 34 -24.38 -1.45 -2.06
N ILE A 35 -24.21 -0.17 -2.36
CA ILE A 35 -23.41 0.31 -3.50
C ILE A 35 -22.31 1.20 -2.97
N VAL A 36 -21.05 0.75 -3.10
CA VAL A 36 -19.87 1.53 -2.71
C VAL A 36 -19.32 2.25 -3.93
N CYS A 37 -19.36 3.56 -3.89
CA CYS A 37 -19.00 4.44 -4.99
C CYS A 37 -17.61 5.04 -4.76
N ARG A 38 -16.64 4.66 -5.58
CA ARG A 38 -15.29 5.23 -5.55
C ARG A 38 -15.26 6.54 -6.33
N SER A 39 -14.88 7.63 -5.64
CA SER A 39 -14.80 8.98 -6.21
C SER A 39 -13.61 9.74 -5.64
N LYS A 40 -13.25 10.87 -6.27
CA LYS A 40 -12.24 11.78 -5.72
C LYS A 40 -12.77 12.52 -4.50
N ASP A 41 -13.95 13.11 -4.64
CA ASP A 41 -14.60 13.92 -3.61
C ASP A 41 -15.81 13.17 -3.02
N PRO A 42 -16.29 13.53 -1.81
CA PRO A 42 -17.51 12.96 -1.23
C PRO A 42 -18.71 13.15 -2.15
N LEU A 43 -19.55 12.12 -2.24
CA LEU A 43 -20.81 12.22 -3.01
C LEU A 43 -21.82 13.12 -2.29
N HIS A 44 -22.39 14.07 -3.03
CA HIS A 44 -23.50 14.88 -2.55
C HIS A 44 -24.78 14.05 -2.42
N ASP A 45 -25.66 14.43 -1.50
CA ASP A 45 -26.91 13.69 -1.22
C ASP A 45 -27.81 13.57 -2.45
N GLU A 46 -27.93 14.62 -3.28
CA GLU A 46 -28.68 14.57 -4.54
C GLU A 46 -28.16 13.48 -5.50
N VAL A 47 -26.85 13.23 -5.52
CA VAL A 47 -26.25 12.18 -6.35
C VAL A 47 -26.55 10.81 -5.77
N LYS A 48 -26.50 10.68 -4.43
CA LYS A 48 -26.86 9.43 -3.74
C LYS A 48 -28.34 9.08 -3.99
N GLU A 49 -29.25 10.04 -3.90
CA GLU A 49 -30.68 9.85 -4.17
C GLU A 49 -30.94 9.41 -5.62
N LYS A 50 -30.28 10.06 -6.59
CA LYS A 50 -30.39 9.67 -8.00
C LYS A 50 -29.90 8.24 -8.23
N LEU A 51 -28.73 7.89 -7.68
CA LEU A 51 -28.18 6.54 -7.79
C LEU A 51 -29.10 5.51 -7.14
N ALA A 52 -29.59 5.79 -5.96
CA ALA A 52 -30.51 4.94 -5.21
C ALA A 52 -31.76 4.63 -6.05
N ALA A 53 -32.34 5.65 -6.67
CA ALA A 53 -33.53 5.49 -7.55
C ALA A 53 -33.20 4.60 -8.76
N PHE A 54 -32.11 4.83 -9.45
CA PHE A 54 -31.69 4.01 -10.61
C PHE A 54 -31.30 2.59 -10.26
N CYS A 55 -30.63 2.41 -9.13
CA CYS A 55 -30.11 1.12 -8.69
C CYS A 55 -31.12 0.34 -7.82
N HIS A 56 -32.25 0.94 -7.47
CA HIS A 56 -33.32 0.37 -6.61
C HIS A 56 -32.77 -0.09 -5.25
N VAL A 57 -31.98 0.76 -4.63
CA VAL A 57 -31.51 0.62 -3.24
C VAL A 57 -31.98 1.84 -2.45
N GLU A 58 -31.89 1.77 -1.13
CA GLU A 58 -32.17 2.95 -0.30
C GLU A 58 -31.05 4.00 -0.44
N PRO A 59 -31.32 5.31 -0.35
CA PRO A 59 -30.30 6.36 -0.43
C PRO A 59 -29.15 6.16 0.58
N ARG A 60 -29.45 5.67 1.80
CA ARG A 60 -28.45 5.35 2.83
C ARG A 60 -27.51 4.23 2.40
N ALA A 61 -27.95 3.33 1.51
CA ALA A 61 -27.16 2.22 1.00
C ALA A 61 -26.18 2.62 -0.13
N VAL A 62 -26.18 3.89 -0.53
CA VAL A 62 -25.18 4.44 -1.46
C VAL A 62 -24.04 5.06 -0.68
N ILE A 63 -22.94 4.35 -0.60
CA ILE A 63 -21.77 4.69 0.22
C ILE A 63 -20.73 5.43 -0.61
N SER A 64 -20.27 6.57 -0.11
CA SER A 64 -19.17 7.33 -0.70
C SER A 64 -17.81 6.80 -0.22
N ALA A 65 -17.04 6.19 -1.11
CA ALA A 65 -15.65 5.82 -0.87
C ALA A 65 -14.73 6.81 -1.60
N HIS A 66 -14.70 8.03 -1.11
CA HIS A 66 -13.87 9.10 -1.68
C HIS A 66 -12.41 9.02 -1.24
N ASP A 67 -11.55 9.85 -1.85
CA ASP A 67 -10.15 9.94 -1.46
C ASP A 67 -10.02 10.41 -0.01
N VAL A 68 -9.13 9.75 0.72
CA VAL A 68 -8.80 10.06 2.11
C VAL A 68 -7.28 10.21 2.25
N SER A 69 -6.81 10.82 3.34
CA SER A 69 -5.39 11.05 3.60
C SER A 69 -4.57 9.76 3.65
N ASN A 70 -5.14 8.72 4.25
CA ASN A 70 -4.54 7.39 4.29
C ASN A 70 -5.62 6.29 4.29
N LEU A 71 -5.24 5.06 3.89
CA LEU A 71 -6.18 3.94 3.76
C LEU A 71 -6.84 3.52 5.09
N TYR A 72 -6.23 3.83 6.22
CA TYR A 72 -6.78 3.48 7.54
C TYR A 72 -7.96 4.36 7.94
N GLN A 73 -8.21 5.48 7.22
CA GLN A 73 -9.41 6.30 7.38
C GLN A 73 -10.67 5.67 6.73
N ILE A 74 -10.52 4.69 5.84
CA ILE A 74 -11.67 4.08 5.13
C ILE A 74 -12.67 3.41 6.08
N PRO A 75 -12.28 2.54 7.04
CA PRO A 75 -13.22 1.94 7.98
C PRO A 75 -13.98 2.98 8.79
N ILE A 76 -13.31 4.05 9.20
CA ILE A 76 -13.92 5.17 9.94
C ILE A 76 -14.94 5.91 9.08
N SER A 77 -14.60 6.16 7.80
CA SER A 77 -15.51 6.77 6.84
C SER A 77 -16.75 5.91 6.59
N PHE A 78 -16.60 4.59 6.54
CA PHE A 78 -17.71 3.65 6.36
C PHE A 78 -18.60 3.57 7.60
N GLU A 79 -18.00 3.60 8.80
CA GLU A 79 -18.75 3.62 10.05
C GLU A 79 -19.62 4.88 10.16
N ARG A 80 -19.06 6.05 9.82
CA ARG A 80 -19.80 7.33 9.80
C ARG A 80 -21.00 7.31 8.84
N GLN A 81 -20.99 6.46 7.81
CA GLN A 81 -22.07 6.26 6.85
C GLN A 81 -22.99 5.10 7.23
N GLY A 82 -22.83 4.46 8.38
CA GLY A 82 -23.67 3.39 8.89
C GLY A 82 -23.52 2.04 8.17
N VAL A 83 -22.38 1.81 7.52
CA VAL A 83 -22.14 0.56 6.74
C VAL A 83 -22.24 -0.67 7.62
N ARG A 84 -21.71 -0.62 8.84
CA ARG A 84 -21.75 -1.75 9.80
C ARG A 84 -23.21 -2.16 10.10
N SER A 85 -24.01 -1.19 10.50
CA SER A 85 -25.42 -1.43 10.83
C SER A 85 -26.21 -1.98 9.62
N MET A 86 -25.98 -1.43 8.42
CA MET A 86 -26.63 -1.93 7.20
C MET A 86 -26.22 -3.37 6.86
N ILE A 87 -24.94 -3.73 7.05
CA ILE A 87 -24.50 -5.11 6.84
C ILE A 87 -25.14 -6.04 7.88
N ALA A 88 -25.17 -5.64 9.16
CA ALA A 88 -25.81 -6.42 10.22
C ALA A 88 -27.30 -6.67 9.92
N GLU A 89 -28.03 -5.65 9.47
CA GLU A 89 -29.44 -5.77 9.02
C GLU A 89 -29.56 -6.77 7.86
N CYS A 90 -28.70 -6.67 6.82
CA CYS A 90 -28.76 -7.54 5.64
C CYS A 90 -28.53 -9.02 5.96
N ILE A 91 -27.64 -9.34 6.92
CA ILE A 91 -27.31 -10.71 7.29
C ILE A 91 -28.09 -11.23 8.51
N GLY A 92 -28.94 -10.36 9.11
CA GLY A 92 -29.80 -10.73 10.25
C GLY A 92 -29.02 -11.01 11.55
N VAL A 93 -27.93 -10.27 11.79
CA VAL A 93 -27.11 -10.36 13.00
C VAL A 93 -27.34 -9.15 13.87
N GLU A 94 -27.43 -9.34 15.18
CA GLU A 94 -27.46 -8.24 16.12
C GLU A 94 -26.16 -7.46 16.09
N GLU A 95 -26.24 -6.14 16.04
CA GLU A 95 -25.09 -5.26 16.09
C GLU A 95 -24.46 -5.34 17.48
N SER A 96 -23.17 -5.71 17.54
CA SER A 96 -22.43 -5.74 18.79
C SER A 96 -21.75 -4.41 19.03
N ASP A 97 -21.77 -3.97 20.27
CA ASP A 97 -21.13 -2.73 20.71
C ASP A 97 -19.61 -2.99 20.88
N HIS A 98 -18.83 -2.64 19.85
CA HIS A 98 -17.38 -2.80 19.81
C HIS A 98 -16.68 -1.48 19.47
N ASP A 99 -17.11 -0.39 20.08
CA ASP A 99 -16.55 0.95 19.87
C ASP A 99 -15.06 1.01 20.21
N GLU A 100 -14.57 0.16 21.11
CA GLU A 100 -13.17 0.10 21.50
C GLU A 100 -12.23 -0.23 20.31
N TYR A 101 -12.60 -1.21 19.47
CA TYR A 101 -11.78 -1.56 18.29
C TYR A 101 -11.79 -0.45 17.25
N LEU A 102 -12.89 0.24 17.08
CA LEU A 102 -13.00 1.36 16.15
C LEU A 102 -12.18 2.56 16.66
N GLU A 103 -12.13 2.79 17.98
CA GLU A 103 -11.31 3.85 18.56
C GLU A 103 -9.82 3.57 18.36
N GLN A 104 -9.34 2.35 18.64
CA GLN A 104 -7.96 1.96 18.39
C GLN A 104 -7.59 2.13 16.91
N TRP A 105 -8.52 1.82 16.00
CA TRP A 105 -8.32 2.02 14.57
C TRP A 105 -8.24 3.51 14.20
N ARG A 106 -9.08 4.35 14.82
CA ARG A 106 -9.06 5.81 14.63
C ARG A 106 -7.74 6.40 15.09
N GLU A 107 -7.30 6.03 16.29
CA GLU A 107 -6.01 6.46 16.82
C GLU A 107 -4.84 6.09 15.88
N MET A 108 -4.87 4.88 15.32
CA MET A 108 -3.86 4.44 14.34
C MET A 108 -3.93 5.28 13.06
N ALA A 109 -5.12 5.52 12.51
CA ALA A 109 -5.32 6.31 11.31
C ALA A 109 -4.85 7.77 11.48
N ASP A 110 -5.19 8.39 12.61
CA ASP A 110 -4.77 9.76 12.94
C ASP A 110 -3.26 9.84 13.19
N ARG A 111 -2.68 8.79 13.80
CA ARG A 111 -1.23 8.67 13.96
C ARG A 111 -0.51 8.68 12.63
N VAL A 112 -1.00 7.93 11.64
CA VAL A 112 -0.40 7.90 10.29
C VAL A 112 -0.36 9.28 9.65
N ASP A 113 -1.39 10.09 9.84
CA ASP A 113 -1.45 11.45 9.31
C ASP A 113 -0.52 12.44 10.05
N SER A 114 -0.11 12.11 11.28
CA SER A 114 0.75 12.95 12.12
C SER A 114 2.23 12.56 12.11
N LEU A 115 2.65 11.56 11.29
CA LEU A 115 4.04 11.13 11.23
C LEU A 115 4.90 12.12 10.46
N ASP A 116 5.83 12.77 11.14
CA ASP A 116 6.76 13.77 10.56
C ASP A 116 8.19 13.24 10.42
N GLU A 117 8.68 12.47 11.41
CA GLU A 117 10.05 11.95 11.39
C GLU A 117 10.16 10.76 10.43
N GLU A 118 11.03 10.90 9.44
CA GLU A 118 11.26 9.89 8.41
C GLU A 118 12.20 8.79 8.86
N VAL A 119 11.94 7.55 8.43
CA VAL A 119 12.89 6.44 8.43
C VAL A 119 13.05 5.95 7.00
N ARG A 120 14.27 5.88 6.54
CA ARG A 120 14.63 5.56 5.16
C ARG A 120 15.17 4.14 5.05
N ILE A 121 14.49 3.30 4.28
CA ILE A 121 14.89 1.90 4.06
C ILE A 121 15.29 1.70 2.61
N ALA A 122 16.55 1.30 2.40
CA ALA A 122 17.01 0.86 1.08
C ALA A 122 16.52 -0.56 0.79
N MET A 123 15.62 -0.70 -0.19
CA MET A 123 15.14 -1.98 -0.68
C MET A 123 15.98 -2.44 -1.86
N VAL A 124 16.92 -3.36 -1.63
CA VAL A 124 17.86 -3.86 -2.65
C VAL A 124 17.28 -5.11 -3.30
N GLY A 125 16.69 -4.95 -4.47
CA GLY A 125 15.93 -6.02 -5.13
C GLY A 125 16.18 -6.13 -6.61
N LYS A 126 15.30 -6.90 -7.27
CA LYS A 126 15.14 -6.99 -8.71
C LYS A 126 13.75 -6.46 -9.07
N TYR A 127 13.61 -5.95 -10.30
CA TYR A 127 12.30 -5.48 -10.78
C TYR A 127 11.70 -4.37 -9.90
N THR A 128 12.55 -3.44 -9.47
CA THR A 128 12.18 -2.33 -8.59
C THR A 128 11.10 -1.40 -9.19
N GLY A 129 10.85 -1.49 -10.49
CA GLY A 129 9.74 -0.80 -11.18
C GLY A 129 8.35 -1.40 -10.94
N LEU A 130 8.22 -2.59 -10.33
CA LEU A 130 6.96 -3.26 -10.05
C LEU A 130 6.75 -3.40 -8.53
N SER A 131 6.28 -2.34 -7.89
CA SER A 131 6.02 -2.31 -6.44
C SER A 131 5.08 -3.42 -5.96
N ASP A 132 4.15 -3.88 -6.80
CA ASP A 132 3.19 -4.92 -6.46
C ASP A 132 3.84 -6.26 -6.10
N SER A 133 5.02 -6.56 -6.67
CA SER A 133 5.78 -7.78 -6.36
C SER A 133 6.25 -7.84 -4.91
N TYR A 134 6.36 -6.70 -4.23
CA TYR A 134 6.83 -6.57 -2.86
C TYR A 134 5.78 -6.01 -1.90
N LEU A 135 4.50 -6.01 -2.29
CA LEU A 135 3.44 -5.36 -1.53
C LEU A 135 3.37 -5.84 -0.07
N SER A 136 3.55 -7.13 0.19
CA SER A 136 3.55 -7.68 1.55
C SER A 136 4.70 -7.14 2.41
N VAL A 137 5.90 -7.01 1.81
CA VAL A 137 7.08 -6.45 2.48
C VAL A 137 6.89 -4.97 2.75
N ILE A 138 6.40 -4.22 1.76
CA ILE A 138 6.07 -2.78 1.90
C ILE A 138 5.07 -2.57 3.04
N LYS A 139 3.99 -3.38 3.08
CA LYS A 139 2.97 -3.28 4.14
C LYS A 139 3.54 -3.62 5.52
N ALA A 140 4.40 -4.65 5.61
CA ALA A 140 5.06 -4.98 6.87
C ALA A 140 5.96 -3.83 7.36
N LEU A 141 6.75 -3.22 6.46
CA LEU A 141 7.56 -2.04 6.79
C LEU A 141 6.69 -0.84 7.20
N GLN A 142 5.57 -0.58 6.50
CA GLN A 142 4.63 0.48 6.85
C GLN A 142 4.07 0.28 8.27
N HIS A 143 3.60 -0.94 8.59
CA HIS A 143 3.08 -1.23 9.93
C HIS A 143 4.15 -1.10 11.01
N SER A 144 5.39 -1.53 10.72
CA SER A 144 6.52 -1.38 11.64
C SER A 144 6.87 0.10 11.88
N ALA A 145 6.89 0.90 10.82
CA ALA A 145 7.17 2.34 10.91
C ALA A 145 6.10 3.07 11.73
N ILE A 146 4.80 2.77 11.50
CA ILE A 146 3.68 3.31 12.29
C ILE A 146 3.84 2.95 13.78
N ALA A 147 4.22 1.70 14.07
CA ALA A 147 4.39 1.23 15.45
C ALA A 147 5.49 1.97 16.22
N VAL A 148 6.52 2.43 15.51
CA VAL A 148 7.63 3.22 16.10
C VAL A 148 7.51 4.72 15.85
N ASN A 149 6.35 5.21 15.40
CA ASN A 149 6.06 6.61 15.12
C ASN A 149 7.04 7.22 14.09
N ARG A 150 7.25 6.53 12.97
CA ARG A 150 8.09 7.00 11.87
C ARG A 150 7.32 6.97 10.55
N LYS A 151 7.62 7.95 9.69
CA LYS A 151 7.14 7.98 8.30
C LYS A 151 8.10 7.16 7.44
N LEU A 152 7.60 6.07 6.83
CA LEU A 152 8.41 5.22 5.99
C LEU A 152 8.72 5.88 4.64
N SER A 153 10.01 5.91 4.30
CA SER A 153 10.52 6.19 2.96
C SER A 153 11.26 4.95 2.44
N ILE A 154 10.96 4.53 1.21
CA ILE A 154 11.63 3.37 0.59
C ILE A 154 12.43 3.83 -0.61
N ASP A 155 13.74 3.69 -0.51
CA ASP A 155 14.67 3.88 -1.62
C ASP A 155 14.85 2.57 -2.37
N TRP A 156 14.29 2.51 -3.57
CA TRP A 156 14.43 1.35 -4.45
C TRP A 156 15.79 1.35 -5.13
N ILE A 157 16.53 0.23 -4.96
CA ILE A 157 17.84 0.01 -5.55
C ILE A 157 17.80 -1.28 -6.36
N GLU A 158 18.04 -1.16 -7.67
CA GLU A 158 18.25 -2.34 -8.51
C GLU A 158 19.58 -2.97 -8.13
N SER A 159 19.56 -4.24 -7.74
CA SER A 159 20.74 -4.90 -7.18
C SER A 159 21.91 -5.00 -8.15
N THR A 160 21.67 -5.01 -9.47
CA THR A 160 22.74 -4.99 -10.47
C THR A 160 23.57 -3.70 -10.42
N ASP A 161 22.97 -2.58 -10.04
CA ASP A 161 23.63 -1.28 -10.07
C ASP A 161 24.63 -1.10 -8.91
N LEU A 162 24.58 -1.98 -7.91
CA LEU A 162 25.59 -2.03 -6.84
C LEU A 162 26.82 -2.88 -7.18
N ASP A 163 26.78 -3.63 -8.28
CA ASP A 163 27.89 -4.48 -8.72
C ASP A 163 29.04 -3.62 -9.26
N SER A 164 30.28 -3.89 -8.82
CA SER A 164 31.48 -3.16 -9.25
C SER A 164 31.71 -3.22 -10.78
N SER A 165 31.16 -4.21 -11.47
CA SER A 165 31.22 -4.28 -12.93
C SER A 165 30.48 -3.12 -13.61
N MET A 166 29.50 -2.50 -12.93
CA MET A 166 28.76 -1.35 -13.43
C MET A 166 29.61 -0.07 -13.53
N LEU A 167 30.67 0.07 -12.73
CA LEU A 167 31.61 1.20 -12.84
C LEU A 167 32.15 1.41 -14.25
N ASN A 168 32.28 0.33 -15.03
CA ASN A 168 32.82 0.41 -16.40
C ASN A 168 31.73 0.52 -17.47
N SER A 169 30.50 0.22 -17.16
CA SER A 169 29.38 0.16 -18.11
C SER A 169 28.37 1.29 -17.94
N ASP A 170 28.07 1.68 -16.70
CA ASP A 170 27.15 2.75 -16.34
C ASP A 170 27.50 3.31 -14.95
N GLU A 171 28.50 4.20 -14.93
CA GLU A 171 29.01 4.81 -13.70
C GLU A 171 27.94 5.67 -12.99
N ASP A 172 27.07 6.32 -13.75
CA ASP A 172 26.03 7.19 -13.19
C ASP A 172 25.01 6.37 -12.38
N SER A 173 24.53 5.25 -12.93
CA SER A 173 23.62 4.33 -12.23
C SER A 173 24.27 3.72 -10.99
N TYR A 174 25.54 3.33 -11.08
CA TYR A 174 26.32 2.81 -9.95
C TYR A 174 26.41 3.83 -8.82
N ASN A 175 26.84 5.05 -9.14
CA ASN A 175 27.01 6.11 -8.13
C ASN A 175 25.66 6.48 -7.48
N ALA A 176 24.58 6.59 -8.27
CA ALA A 176 23.25 6.87 -7.76
C ALA A 176 22.71 5.76 -6.82
N ALA A 177 22.96 4.50 -7.15
CA ALA A 177 22.58 3.36 -6.30
C ALA A 177 23.33 3.37 -4.96
N TRP A 178 24.63 3.60 -5.00
CA TRP A 178 25.46 3.69 -3.79
C TRP A 178 25.13 4.92 -2.94
N GLU A 179 24.79 6.05 -3.54
CA GLU A 179 24.36 7.23 -2.80
C GLU A 179 23.08 6.94 -2.00
N LYS A 180 22.06 6.33 -2.64
CA LYS A 180 20.83 5.89 -1.96
C LYS A 180 21.14 4.91 -0.82
N LEU A 181 22.00 3.93 -1.05
CA LEU A 181 22.36 2.92 -0.05
C LEU A 181 23.00 3.55 1.19
N LYS A 182 23.90 4.53 0.97
CA LYS A 182 24.62 5.23 2.05
C LYS A 182 23.74 6.16 2.87
N LEU A 183 22.65 6.66 2.30
CA LEU A 183 21.70 7.56 2.96
C LEU A 183 20.60 6.80 3.74
N ALA A 184 20.53 5.49 3.63
CA ALA A 184 19.49 4.71 4.27
C ALA A 184 19.80 4.42 5.75
N ASP A 185 18.76 4.46 6.58
CA ASP A 185 18.82 4.08 8.00
C ASP A 185 18.81 2.55 8.19
N GLY A 186 18.42 1.81 7.17
CA GLY A 186 18.42 0.35 7.16
C GLY A 186 18.34 -0.22 5.75
N ILE A 187 18.84 -1.45 5.59
CA ILE A 187 18.88 -2.14 4.31
C ILE A 187 18.02 -3.39 4.38
N LEU A 188 17.11 -3.56 3.41
CA LEU A 188 16.30 -4.75 3.26
C LEU A 188 16.62 -5.42 1.91
N VAL A 189 16.99 -6.70 1.96
CA VAL A 189 17.16 -7.54 0.77
C VAL A 189 16.03 -8.59 0.75
N PRO A 190 15.05 -8.47 -0.14
CA PRO A 190 13.91 -9.38 -0.21
C PRO A 190 14.28 -10.73 -0.83
N GLY A 191 13.32 -11.64 -0.79
CA GLY A 191 13.38 -12.92 -1.50
C GLY A 191 13.45 -12.74 -3.03
N GLY A 192 13.92 -13.77 -3.72
CA GLY A 192 13.97 -13.82 -5.17
C GLY A 192 14.66 -15.06 -5.68
N PHE A 193 14.58 -15.29 -7.00
CA PHE A 193 15.21 -16.44 -7.67
C PHE A 193 16.21 -16.00 -8.73
N GLY A 194 17.15 -16.90 -9.05
CA GLY A 194 18.14 -16.73 -10.10
C GLY A 194 19.36 -15.88 -9.68
N ASN A 195 20.37 -15.87 -10.54
CA ASN A 195 21.72 -15.36 -10.22
C ASN A 195 21.91 -13.86 -10.52
N ARG A 196 20.98 -13.21 -11.26
CA ARG A 196 21.11 -11.80 -11.61
C ARG A 196 21.12 -10.93 -10.36
N GLY A 197 22.09 -10.03 -10.24
CA GLY A 197 22.23 -9.06 -9.15
C GLY A 197 22.60 -9.67 -7.80
N VAL A 198 23.15 -10.89 -7.78
CA VAL A 198 23.62 -11.53 -6.54
C VAL A 198 24.82 -10.77 -5.97
N GLU A 199 25.79 -10.41 -6.80
CA GLU A 199 27.01 -9.72 -6.33
C GLU A 199 26.67 -8.33 -5.74
N GLY A 200 25.81 -7.55 -6.39
CA GLY A 200 25.38 -6.27 -5.82
C GLY A 200 24.61 -6.40 -4.49
N LYS A 201 23.87 -7.50 -4.27
CA LYS A 201 23.28 -7.78 -2.96
C LYS A 201 24.33 -8.17 -1.92
N VAL A 202 25.38 -8.90 -2.32
CA VAL A 202 26.53 -9.20 -1.45
C VAL A 202 27.24 -7.91 -1.06
N GLU A 203 27.43 -6.99 -1.99
CA GLU A 203 28.00 -5.66 -1.71
C GLU A 203 27.13 -4.85 -0.74
N ALA A 204 25.81 -4.88 -0.88
CA ALA A 204 24.90 -4.24 0.07
C ALA A 204 24.99 -4.85 1.48
N ALA A 205 25.07 -6.18 1.57
CA ALA A 205 25.24 -6.88 2.86
C ALA A 205 26.60 -6.57 3.49
N ARG A 206 27.67 -6.52 2.68
CA ARG A 206 28.99 -6.11 3.13
C ARG A 206 29.01 -4.69 3.69
N TYR A 207 28.42 -3.76 2.94
CA TYR A 207 28.32 -2.36 3.38
C TYR A 207 27.58 -2.26 4.72
N ALA A 208 26.45 -2.97 4.87
CA ALA A 208 25.68 -3.00 6.11
C ALA A 208 26.54 -3.44 7.30
N ARG A 209 27.27 -4.56 7.16
CA ARG A 209 28.13 -5.11 8.21
C ARG A 209 29.30 -4.20 8.54
N GLU A 210 29.96 -3.61 7.53
CA GLU A 210 31.15 -2.79 7.73
C GLU A 210 30.87 -1.39 8.30
N ASN A 211 29.61 -0.91 8.14
CA ASN A 211 29.19 0.42 8.58
C ASN A 211 28.12 0.38 9.70
N ASP A 212 27.88 -0.78 10.31
CA ASP A 212 26.89 -0.98 11.37
C ASP A 212 25.45 -0.53 10.99
N VAL A 213 25.10 -0.64 9.70
CA VAL A 213 23.75 -0.34 9.22
C VAL A 213 22.83 -1.55 9.44
N PRO A 214 21.64 -1.40 10.05
CA PRO A 214 20.69 -2.48 10.21
C PRO A 214 20.37 -3.19 8.88
N TYR A 215 20.45 -4.51 8.87
CA TYR A 215 20.21 -5.34 7.69
C TYR A 215 19.13 -6.38 7.94
N LEU A 216 18.12 -6.46 7.06
CA LEU A 216 17.12 -7.52 7.05
C LEU A 216 17.16 -8.28 5.73
N GLY A 217 17.58 -9.54 5.79
CA GLY A 217 17.56 -10.47 4.66
C GLY A 217 16.39 -11.44 4.74
N ILE A 218 15.51 -11.46 3.73
CA ILE A 218 14.38 -12.37 3.66
C ILE A 218 14.67 -13.43 2.59
N CYS A 219 14.58 -14.73 2.94
CA CYS A 219 14.83 -15.86 2.04
C CYS A 219 16.20 -15.75 1.34
N LEU A 220 16.25 -15.33 0.07
CA LEU A 220 17.51 -15.08 -0.63
C LEU A 220 18.38 -14.05 0.09
N GLY A 221 17.80 -13.01 0.67
CA GLY A 221 18.53 -11.99 1.42
C GLY A 221 19.31 -12.56 2.62
N LEU A 222 18.74 -13.54 3.34
CA LEU A 222 19.45 -14.27 4.40
C LEU A 222 20.60 -15.10 3.84
N GLN A 223 20.39 -15.78 2.71
CA GLN A 223 21.44 -16.55 2.03
C GLN A 223 22.59 -15.64 1.58
N ILE A 224 22.28 -14.46 1.05
CA ILE A 224 23.26 -13.44 0.66
C ILE A 224 24.11 -12.99 1.85
N ALA A 225 23.50 -12.69 3.00
CA ALA A 225 24.24 -12.31 4.20
C ALA A 225 25.20 -13.43 4.65
N THR A 226 24.74 -14.68 4.58
CA THR A 226 25.58 -15.85 4.90
C THR A 226 26.74 -15.98 3.93
N ILE A 227 26.50 -15.83 2.62
CA ILE A 227 27.53 -15.91 1.59
C ILE A 227 28.56 -14.78 1.79
N GLU A 228 28.10 -13.56 2.04
CA GLU A 228 28.97 -12.41 2.31
C GLU A 228 29.90 -12.69 3.50
N PHE A 229 29.29 -13.12 4.61
CA PHE A 229 30.08 -13.40 5.84
C PHE A 229 31.11 -14.53 5.64
N CYS A 230 30.71 -15.60 4.95
CA CYS A 230 31.64 -16.68 4.63
C CYS A 230 32.80 -16.22 3.74
N ARG A 231 32.53 -15.38 2.73
CA ARG A 231 33.54 -14.92 1.78
C ARG A 231 34.51 -13.91 2.38
N ASN A 232 34.02 -13.02 3.25
CA ASN A 232 34.80 -11.84 3.66
C ASN A 232 35.25 -11.87 5.12
N VAL A 233 34.68 -12.76 5.96
CA VAL A 233 35.04 -12.85 7.39
C VAL A 233 35.68 -14.19 7.74
N LEU A 234 35.16 -15.31 7.20
CA LEU A 234 35.66 -16.64 7.55
C LEU A 234 36.82 -17.12 6.66
N ASN A 235 37.02 -16.52 5.46
CA ASN A 235 38.02 -16.91 4.44
C ASN A 235 37.92 -18.38 4.02
#